data_3eed30852694d4b201093f1b17361b71
#
_entry.id   3eed30852694d4b201093f1b17361b71
#
_cell.length_a   1.000
_cell.length_b   1.000
_cell.length_c   1.000
_cell.angle_alpha   90.00
_cell.angle_beta   90.00
_cell.angle_gamma   90.00
#
_symmetry.space_group_name_H-M   'P 1'
#
loop_
_entity.id
_entity.type
_entity.pdbx_description
1 polymer ?
#
loop_
_entity_poly.entity_id
_entity_poly.type
_entity_poly.pdbx_seq_one_letter_code
_entity_poly.pdbx_strand_id
1 'polypeptide(L)'
;MDPAERPIGWWVKHLDALLEDVVDGAVAGEGLTRRHWQVLHTLASAPADEAALAGALADFAGDVPAVAADLYGRGWLDRRSGSLFLTAEGRTAHERLERAIGRVRRHVADGLSREEYERTVLVLRRMAENVERALGREG
;
A
#
# COMPACT_ATOMS: atom_id res chain seq x y z
N MET A 1 -7.48 -27.74 12.73
CA MET A 1 -7.19 -27.92 11.29
C MET A 1 -5.72 -27.68 11.05
N ASP A 2 -5.08 -28.61 10.36
CA ASP A 2 -3.68 -28.46 9.98
C ASP A 2 -3.57 -27.25 9.01
N PRO A 3 -2.66 -26.30 9.27
CA PRO A 3 -2.43 -25.18 8.36
C PRO A 3 -2.22 -25.59 6.91
N ALA A 4 -1.57 -26.72 6.65
CA ALA A 4 -1.31 -27.22 5.31
C ALA A 4 -2.60 -27.65 4.57
N GLU A 5 -3.69 -27.84 5.27
CA GLU A 5 -4.99 -28.21 4.69
C GLU A 5 -5.79 -27.03 4.19
N ARG A 6 -5.38 -25.79 4.52
CA ARG A 6 -6.07 -24.59 4.04
C ARG A 6 -5.64 -24.27 2.62
N PRO A 7 -6.60 -23.91 1.75
CA PRO A 7 -6.27 -23.56 0.37
C PRO A 7 -5.44 -22.28 0.30
N ILE A 8 -4.70 -22.15 -0.80
CA ILE A 8 -3.81 -20.99 -0.99
C ILE A 8 -4.57 -19.66 -0.89
N GLY A 9 -5.79 -19.59 -1.38
CA GLY A 9 -6.59 -18.36 -1.31
C GLY A 9 -6.84 -17.89 0.12
N TRP A 10 -7.01 -18.82 1.05
CA TRP A 10 -7.16 -18.49 2.45
C TRP A 10 -5.88 -17.83 2.99
N TRP A 11 -4.72 -18.40 2.67
CA TRP A 11 -3.43 -17.88 3.14
C TRP A 11 -3.12 -16.51 2.54
N VAL A 12 -3.39 -16.33 1.26
CA VAL A 12 -3.17 -15.05 0.57
C VAL A 12 -4.03 -13.97 1.20
N LYS A 13 -5.31 -14.25 1.42
CA LYS A 13 -6.24 -13.29 2.02
C LYS A 13 -5.86 -12.96 3.46
N HIS A 14 -5.50 -13.98 4.23
CA HIS A 14 -5.11 -13.81 5.63
C HIS A 14 -3.84 -12.97 5.76
N LEU A 15 -2.83 -13.27 4.95
CA LEU A 15 -1.58 -12.51 4.95
C LEU A 15 -1.82 -11.06 4.51
N ASP A 16 -2.65 -10.84 3.50
CA ASP A 16 -3.01 -9.50 3.06
C ASP A 16 -3.64 -8.69 4.19
N ALA A 17 -4.60 -9.28 4.91
CA ALA A 17 -5.23 -8.62 6.04
C ALA A 17 -4.23 -8.27 7.14
N LEU A 18 -3.30 -9.16 7.45
CA LEU A 18 -2.26 -8.91 8.44
C LEU A 18 -1.33 -7.77 8.02
N LEU A 19 -0.96 -7.72 6.74
CA LEU A 19 -0.10 -6.65 6.22
C LEU A 19 -0.83 -5.30 6.24
N GLU A 20 -2.13 -5.29 6.00
CA GLU A 20 -2.94 -4.08 6.14
C GLU A 20 -3.01 -3.61 7.59
N ASP A 21 -3.12 -4.53 8.55
CA ASP A 21 -3.10 -4.20 9.97
C ASP A 21 -1.80 -3.52 10.39
N VAL A 22 -0.69 -3.89 9.76
CA VAL A 22 0.61 -3.24 10.00
C VAL A 22 0.54 -1.75 9.63
N VAL A 23 -0.04 -1.45 8.47
CA VAL A 23 -0.21 -0.06 8.01
C VAL A 23 -1.15 0.70 8.96
N ASP A 24 -2.30 0.09 9.29
CA ASP A 24 -3.28 0.71 10.17
C ASP A 24 -2.67 1.05 11.54
N GLY A 25 -1.88 0.14 12.11
CA GLY A 25 -1.22 0.38 13.38
C GLY A 25 -0.21 1.52 13.31
N ALA A 26 0.55 1.62 12.23
CA ALA A 26 1.54 2.68 12.05
C ALA A 26 0.88 4.06 11.93
N VAL A 27 -0.20 4.17 11.17
CA VAL A 27 -0.86 5.46 10.92
C VAL A 27 -1.78 5.89 12.06
N ALA A 28 -2.39 4.95 12.77
CA ALA A 28 -3.30 5.25 13.88
C ALA A 28 -2.60 6.03 15.00
N GLY A 29 -1.33 5.75 15.24
CA GLY A 29 -0.54 6.45 16.26
C GLY A 29 -0.37 7.95 15.97
N GLU A 30 -0.58 8.38 14.74
CA GLU A 30 -0.49 9.78 14.33
C GLU A 30 -1.85 10.39 13.97
N GLY A 31 -2.94 9.70 14.29
CA GLY A 31 -4.28 10.17 13.99
C GLY A 31 -4.63 10.12 12.50
N LEU A 32 -3.96 9.27 11.77
CA LEU A 32 -4.15 9.10 10.33
C LEU A 32 -4.88 7.79 10.02
N THR A 33 -5.39 7.69 8.80
CA THR A 33 -6.01 6.47 8.29
C THR A 33 -5.12 5.82 7.23
N ARG A 34 -5.46 4.59 6.88
CA ARG A 34 -4.78 3.90 5.77
C ARG A 34 -4.82 4.71 4.47
N ARG A 35 -5.92 5.44 4.24
CA ARG A 35 -6.06 6.29 3.05
C ARG A 35 -5.02 7.41 3.03
N HIS A 36 -4.74 8.01 4.18
CA HIS A 36 -3.67 9.02 4.28
C HIS A 36 -2.33 8.44 3.82
N TRP A 37 -2.02 7.22 4.29
CA TRP A 37 -0.80 6.54 3.87
C TRP A 37 -0.75 6.29 2.36
N GLN A 38 -1.87 5.83 1.79
CA GLN A 38 -1.95 5.53 0.36
C GLN A 38 -1.72 6.79 -0.49
N VAL A 39 -2.29 7.93 -0.09
CA VAL A 39 -2.08 9.21 -0.77
C VAL A 39 -0.61 9.64 -0.67
N LEU A 40 -0.05 9.62 0.53
CA LEU A 40 1.36 9.97 0.74
C LEU A 40 2.28 9.07 -0.08
N HIS A 41 2.05 7.78 -0.06
CA HIS A 41 2.89 6.80 -0.74
C HIS A 41 2.83 6.95 -2.26
N THR A 42 1.64 7.19 -2.79
CA THR A 42 1.46 7.43 -4.22
C THR A 42 2.20 8.68 -4.66
N LEU A 43 2.06 9.78 -3.92
CA LEU A 43 2.71 11.05 -4.25
C LEU A 43 4.22 11.04 -3.98
N ALA A 44 4.71 10.14 -3.13
CA ALA A 44 6.14 9.98 -2.91
C ALA A 44 6.85 9.49 -4.18
N SER A 45 6.15 8.75 -5.04
CA SER A 45 6.71 8.26 -6.30
C SER A 45 6.76 9.35 -7.36
N ALA A 46 5.69 10.16 -7.48
CA ALA A 46 5.62 11.26 -8.45
C ALA A 46 4.45 12.18 -8.12
N PRO A 47 4.55 13.48 -8.43
CA PRO A 47 3.41 14.38 -8.35
C PRO A 47 2.27 13.88 -9.23
N ALA A 48 1.03 14.19 -8.85
CA ALA A 48 -0.16 13.82 -9.61
C ALA A 48 -1.28 14.84 -9.40
N ASP A 49 -2.12 15.03 -10.42
CA ASP A 49 -3.34 15.80 -10.21
C ASP A 49 -4.35 14.97 -9.42
N GLU A 50 -5.42 15.64 -8.94
CA GLU A 50 -6.43 14.96 -8.12
C GLU A 50 -7.12 13.81 -8.88
N ALA A 51 -7.36 13.98 -10.18
CA ALA A 51 -8.01 12.95 -10.98
C ALA A 51 -7.13 11.71 -11.13
N ALA A 52 -5.83 11.90 -11.37
CA ALA A 52 -4.87 10.80 -11.46
C ALA A 52 -4.73 10.08 -10.11
N LEU A 53 -4.68 10.83 -9.01
CA LEU A 53 -4.61 10.28 -7.68
C LEU A 53 -5.87 9.47 -7.34
N ALA A 54 -7.05 10.02 -7.62
CA ALA A 54 -8.31 9.32 -7.39
C ALA A 54 -8.39 8.04 -8.23
N GLY A 55 -7.92 8.08 -9.48
CA GLY A 55 -7.87 6.90 -10.35
C GLY A 55 -6.93 5.82 -9.82
N ALA A 56 -5.76 6.21 -9.34
CA ALA A 56 -4.79 5.27 -8.79
C ALA A 56 -5.30 4.58 -7.52
N LEU A 57 -6.19 5.24 -6.77
CA LEU A 57 -6.73 4.72 -5.51
C LEU A 57 -8.20 4.30 -5.61
N ALA A 58 -8.73 4.16 -6.82
CA ALA A 58 -10.15 3.87 -7.05
C ALA A 58 -10.62 2.57 -6.42
N ASP A 59 -9.73 1.56 -6.34
CA ASP A 59 -10.07 0.26 -5.77
C ASP A 59 -10.08 0.23 -4.24
N PHE A 60 -9.73 1.34 -3.61
CA PHE A 60 -9.68 1.43 -2.15
C PHE A 60 -10.85 2.26 -1.62
N ALA A 61 -11.37 1.88 -0.44
CA ALA A 61 -12.42 2.62 0.22
C ALA A 61 -11.91 3.95 0.78
N GLY A 62 -12.76 4.98 0.80
CA GLY A 62 -12.45 6.26 1.41
C GLY A 62 -12.54 7.42 0.44
N ASP A 63 -12.48 8.63 0.99
CA ASP A 63 -12.64 9.89 0.25
C ASP A 63 -11.27 10.51 0.01
N VAL A 64 -10.73 10.32 -1.19
CA VAL A 64 -9.43 10.86 -1.58
C VAL A 64 -9.39 12.39 -1.52
N PRO A 65 -10.40 13.14 -2.04
CA PRO A 65 -10.38 14.60 -1.92
C PRO A 65 -10.33 15.10 -0.48
N ALA A 66 -11.10 14.50 0.42
CA ALA A 66 -11.11 14.90 1.84
C ALA A 66 -9.77 14.62 2.51
N VAL A 67 -9.16 13.48 2.21
CA VAL A 67 -7.83 13.11 2.74
C VAL A 67 -6.77 14.05 2.19
N ALA A 68 -6.80 14.36 0.91
CA ALA A 68 -5.85 15.30 0.29
C ALA A 68 -5.97 16.69 0.92
N ALA A 69 -7.20 17.14 1.18
CA ALA A 69 -7.44 18.42 1.84
C ALA A 69 -6.88 18.45 3.27
N ASP A 70 -7.04 17.36 4.01
CA ASP A 70 -6.49 17.24 5.36
C ASP A 70 -4.96 17.29 5.34
N LEU A 71 -4.34 16.55 4.43
CA LEU A 71 -2.87 16.54 4.28
C LEU A 71 -2.34 17.92 3.84
N TYR A 72 -3.07 18.59 2.96
CA TYR A 72 -2.76 19.95 2.57
C TYR A 72 -2.79 20.90 3.78
N GLY A 73 -3.85 20.79 4.60
CA GLY A 73 -4.01 21.57 5.81
C GLY A 73 -2.90 21.33 6.85
N ARG A 74 -2.30 20.14 6.85
CA ARG A 74 -1.16 19.81 7.73
C ARG A 74 0.17 20.35 7.20
N GLY A 75 0.17 20.89 5.96
CA GLY A 75 1.41 21.35 5.33
C GLY A 75 2.22 20.22 4.70
N TRP A 76 1.64 19.04 4.51
CA TRP A 76 2.33 17.88 3.94
C TRP A 76 2.18 17.77 2.43
N LEU A 77 1.16 18.41 1.87
CA LEU A 77 0.94 18.52 0.42
C LEU A 77 0.91 19.98 0.02
N ASP A 78 1.30 20.23 -1.22
CA ASP A 78 1.12 21.53 -1.87
C ASP A 78 0.76 21.31 -3.33
N ARG A 79 0.37 22.38 -4.00
CA ARG A 79 -0.07 22.36 -5.40
C ARG A 79 0.80 23.26 -6.24
N ARG A 80 1.12 22.80 -7.44
CA ARG A 80 1.77 23.62 -8.45
C ARG A 80 1.21 23.24 -9.81
N SER A 81 0.61 24.21 -10.51
CA SER A 81 0.03 23.99 -11.83
C SER A 81 -0.97 22.84 -11.88
N GLY A 82 -1.80 22.70 -10.84
CA GLY A 82 -2.80 21.65 -10.75
C GLY A 82 -2.29 20.30 -10.23
N SER A 83 -0.99 20.12 -10.06
CA SER A 83 -0.42 18.90 -9.52
C SER A 83 -0.21 19.00 -8.01
N LEU A 84 -0.57 17.93 -7.32
CA LEU A 84 -0.27 17.74 -5.90
C LEU A 84 1.11 17.12 -5.76
N PHE A 85 1.87 17.57 -4.78
CA PHE A 85 3.18 17.00 -4.47
C PHE A 85 3.44 17.07 -2.98
N LEU A 86 4.34 16.21 -2.49
CA LEU A 86 4.75 16.21 -1.09
C LEU A 86 5.67 17.41 -0.81
N THR A 87 5.38 18.14 0.25
CA THR A 87 6.31 19.15 0.79
C THR A 87 7.47 18.44 1.49
N ALA A 88 8.45 19.19 1.95
CA ALA A 88 9.55 18.63 2.76
C ALA A 88 9.00 17.94 4.02
N GLU A 89 8.01 18.53 4.68
CA GLU A 89 7.36 17.93 5.84
C GLU A 89 6.60 16.67 5.48
N GLY A 90 5.92 16.66 4.31
CA GLY A 90 5.22 15.48 3.82
C GLY A 90 6.17 14.33 3.51
N ARG A 91 7.32 14.62 2.92
CA ARG A 91 8.35 13.61 2.66
C ARG A 91 8.90 13.01 3.95
N THR A 92 9.16 13.86 4.94
CA THR A 92 9.63 13.40 6.25
C THR A 92 8.60 12.50 6.92
N ALA A 93 7.31 12.88 6.86
CA ALA A 93 6.23 12.07 7.40
C ALA A 93 6.12 10.73 6.69
N HIS A 94 6.20 10.73 5.36
CA HIS A 94 6.18 9.50 4.56
C HIS A 94 7.34 8.58 4.93
N GLU A 95 8.55 9.11 5.02
CA GLU A 95 9.74 8.32 5.37
C GLU A 95 9.63 7.70 6.76
N ARG A 96 9.10 8.46 7.72
CA ARG A 96 8.89 7.96 9.08
C ARG A 96 7.90 6.80 9.11
N LEU A 97 6.77 6.95 8.42
CA LEU A 97 5.75 5.91 8.33
C LEU A 97 6.27 4.69 7.57
N GLU A 98 6.99 4.91 6.47
CA GLU A 98 7.58 3.85 5.68
C GLU A 98 8.57 3.00 6.50
N ARG A 99 9.40 3.66 7.32
CA ARG A 99 10.31 2.94 8.21
C ARG A 99 9.56 2.11 9.25
N ALA A 100 8.52 2.67 9.85
CA ALA A 100 7.71 1.96 10.85
C ALA A 100 7.01 0.73 10.23
N ILE A 101 6.42 0.90 9.06
CA ILE A 101 5.76 -0.17 8.33
C ILE A 101 6.79 -1.22 7.90
N GLY A 102 7.92 -0.78 7.37
CA GLY A 102 8.98 -1.66 6.88
C GLY A 102 9.59 -2.53 7.97
N ARG A 103 9.72 -2.00 9.19
CA ARG A 103 10.24 -2.79 10.31
C ARG A 103 9.39 -4.03 10.59
N VAL A 104 8.07 -3.88 10.56
CA VAL A 104 7.16 -5.00 10.80
C VAL A 104 7.07 -5.90 9.58
N ARG A 105 6.98 -5.32 8.39
CA ARG A 105 6.88 -6.08 7.13
C ARG A 105 8.09 -6.98 6.89
N ARG A 106 9.27 -6.59 7.38
CA ARG A 106 10.45 -7.44 7.25
C ARG A 106 10.31 -8.77 7.97
N HIS A 107 9.45 -8.83 9.01
CA HIS A 107 9.18 -10.08 9.70
C HIS A 107 8.49 -11.13 8.83
N VAL A 108 7.85 -10.71 7.73
CA VAL A 108 7.26 -11.64 6.75
C VAL A 108 8.30 -12.64 6.25
N ALA A 109 9.54 -12.21 6.10
CA ALA A 109 10.62 -13.04 5.58
C ALA A 109 11.42 -13.78 6.66
N ASP A 110 11.02 -13.68 7.94
CA ASP A 110 11.74 -14.36 9.01
C ASP A 110 11.77 -15.88 8.76
N GLY A 111 12.95 -16.45 8.84
CA GLY A 111 13.15 -17.87 8.60
C GLY A 111 13.19 -18.28 7.13
N LEU A 112 13.02 -17.33 6.21
CA LEU A 112 13.08 -17.58 4.78
C LEU A 112 14.41 -17.10 4.21
N SER A 113 14.95 -17.85 3.24
CA SER A 113 16.06 -17.34 2.46
C SER A 113 15.55 -16.30 1.48
N ARG A 114 16.46 -15.46 0.99
CA ARG A 114 16.12 -14.49 -0.07
C ARG A 114 15.55 -15.19 -1.30
N GLU A 115 16.12 -16.32 -1.66
CA GLU A 115 15.68 -17.12 -2.80
C GLU A 115 14.28 -17.66 -2.62
N GLU A 116 13.95 -18.15 -1.44
CA GLU A 116 12.60 -18.63 -1.11
C GLU A 116 11.58 -17.49 -1.21
N TYR A 117 11.92 -16.33 -0.69
CA TYR A 117 11.03 -15.15 -0.76
C TYR A 117 10.79 -14.75 -2.21
N GLU A 118 11.85 -14.55 -2.98
CA GLU A 118 11.74 -14.14 -4.38
C GLU A 118 10.99 -15.16 -5.21
N ARG A 119 11.24 -16.44 -4.98
CA ARG A 119 10.54 -17.52 -5.68
C ARG A 119 9.05 -17.53 -5.36
N THR A 120 8.70 -17.29 -4.08
CA THR A 120 7.30 -17.23 -3.66
C THR A 120 6.56 -16.09 -4.39
N VAL A 121 7.19 -14.91 -4.47
CA VAL A 121 6.59 -13.77 -5.18
C VAL A 121 6.39 -14.10 -6.66
N LEU A 122 7.39 -14.71 -7.30
CA LEU A 122 7.30 -15.10 -8.71
C LEU A 122 6.20 -16.14 -8.95
N VAL A 123 6.06 -17.11 -8.03
CA VAL A 123 5.02 -18.14 -8.14
C VAL A 123 3.63 -17.51 -7.98
N LEU A 124 3.46 -16.60 -7.01
CA LEU A 124 2.18 -15.90 -6.82
C LEU A 124 1.81 -15.10 -8.08
N ARG A 125 2.78 -14.41 -8.66
CA ARG A 125 2.57 -13.67 -9.91
C ARG A 125 2.10 -14.59 -11.03
N ARG A 126 2.74 -15.75 -11.18
CA ARG A 126 2.37 -16.73 -12.21
C ARG A 126 0.96 -17.26 -11.99
N MET A 127 0.59 -17.54 -10.74
CA MET A 127 -0.76 -17.97 -10.38
C MET A 127 -1.79 -16.90 -10.75
N ALA A 128 -1.52 -15.64 -10.47
CA ALA A 128 -2.39 -14.53 -10.82
C ALA A 128 -2.57 -14.42 -12.33
N GLU A 129 -1.48 -14.49 -13.09
CA GLU A 129 -1.52 -14.44 -14.55
C GLU A 129 -2.34 -15.60 -15.14
N ASN A 130 -2.21 -16.80 -14.55
CA ASN A 130 -2.98 -17.96 -15.00
C ASN A 130 -4.49 -17.75 -14.82
N VAL A 131 -4.89 -17.20 -13.67
CA VAL A 131 -6.30 -16.93 -13.38
C VAL A 131 -6.83 -15.80 -14.26
N GLU A 132 -6.05 -14.75 -14.47
CA GLU A 132 -6.42 -13.64 -15.34
C GLU A 132 -6.71 -14.13 -16.76
N ARG A 133 -5.86 -15.02 -17.30
CA ARG A 133 -6.09 -15.62 -18.62
C ARG A 133 -7.35 -16.46 -18.63
N ALA A 134 -7.57 -17.25 -17.59
CA ALA A 134 -8.78 -18.09 -17.50
C ALA A 134 -10.05 -17.27 -17.46
N LEU A 135 -9.98 -16.05 -16.90
CA LEU A 135 -11.10 -15.12 -16.84
C LEU A 135 -11.21 -14.22 -18.08
N GLY A 136 -10.29 -14.36 -19.05
CA GLY A 136 -10.24 -13.51 -20.22
C GLY A 136 -9.74 -12.09 -19.93
N ARG A 137 -9.09 -11.89 -18.80
CA ARG A 137 -8.48 -10.61 -18.42
C ARG A 137 -7.00 -10.64 -18.76
N GLU A 138 -6.63 -10.11 -19.93
CA GLU A 138 -5.24 -9.97 -20.29
C GLU A 138 -4.82 -8.54 -19.98
N GLY A 139 -3.88 -8.44 -19.07
CA GLY A 139 -3.33 -7.15 -18.67
C GLY A 139 -2.23 -6.69 -19.59
#